data_9d003c230c1b2c82a3f92d83f8643c87
#
_entry.id   9d003c230c1b2c82a3f92d83f8643c87
#
_cell.length_a   1.000
_cell.length_b   1.000
_cell.length_c   1.000
_cell.angle_alpha   90.00
_cell.angle_beta   90.00
_cell.angle_gamma   90.00
#
_symmetry.space_group_name_H-M   'P 1'
#
loop_
_entity.id
_entity.type
_entity.pdbx_description
1 polymer ?
#
loop_
_entity_poly.entity_id
_entity_poly.type
_entity_poly.pdbx_seq_one_letter_code
_entity_poly.pdbx_strand_id
1 'polypeptide(L)'
;MGSEAIGALGLGLLLVLMILRVPVALTMLIVGVVGFAQIISWDAAVAQLKTVPVEVLSNYSFSAVPMFILMGVLAAHSGMAGKLFDSTRIICGGWKGGLAIAAVGSCGIFSAISGSSLATASTMTRVALPEMERYGYNRGLATGALAAGGTLGIMIPPSIALLIYAILTQQSVGDMFMAGLIPGLLGLVMYSLTITVVMYLRPSLAVAGEPTAWKEKLLSLTGLVPFLGVFLVMILGIYFGAFTPTEGASVGAFATLIYALVKGMRGAQLWHSVQETLALSAVVFFMLVGAETLGYFISVSRISFSITDMLYGMDLTPIVVVLCILALYFVLGMFMDSIAMLVITVPVVYPIIQAMGIDPVWFGILTVLTVELGLMTPPVGMNVFVIKAMAPHVGLGEIFKGVAPFVVSDLLRLTLLILFPVLSTFFLL
;
A
#
# COMPACT_ATOMS: atom_id res chain seq x y z
N MET A 1 32.82 -16.19 -15.53
CA MET A 1 32.27 -14.87 -15.24
C MET A 1 32.35 -14.64 -13.75
N GLY A 2 32.65 -13.42 -13.27
CA GLY A 2 32.61 -13.14 -11.84
C GLY A 2 31.17 -13.20 -11.30
N SER A 3 31.02 -13.48 -10.01
CA SER A 3 29.68 -13.57 -9.37
C SER A 3 28.84 -12.30 -9.56
N GLU A 4 29.49 -11.13 -9.53
CA GLU A 4 28.87 -9.82 -9.74
C GLU A 4 28.30 -9.64 -11.16
N ALA A 5 29.02 -10.14 -12.18
CA ALA A 5 28.54 -10.11 -13.56
C ALA A 5 27.31 -11.02 -13.76
N ILE A 6 27.30 -12.18 -13.08
CA ILE A 6 26.14 -13.06 -13.06
C ILE A 6 24.96 -12.38 -12.33
N GLY A 7 25.24 -11.65 -11.24
CA GLY A 7 24.25 -10.83 -10.53
C GLY A 7 23.62 -9.77 -11.43
N ALA A 8 24.43 -9.00 -12.15
CA ALA A 8 23.95 -7.97 -13.07
C ALA A 8 23.12 -8.54 -14.23
N LEU A 9 23.57 -9.68 -14.82
CA LEU A 9 22.83 -10.39 -15.85
C LEU A 9 21.50 -10.94 -15.31
N GLY A 10 21.49 -11.48 -14.08
CA GLY A 10 20.27 -11.95 -13.43
C GLY A 10 19.23 -10.82 -13.24
N LEU A 11 19.66 -9.67 -12.76
CA LEU A 11 18.77 -8.49 -12.66
C LEU A 11 18.27 -8.02 -14.03
N GLY A 12 19.14 -8.02 -15.05
CA GLY A 12 18.74 -7.75 -16.43
C GLY A 12 17.71 -8.76 -16.95
N LEU A 13 17.92 -10.05 -16.71
CA LEU A 13 16.99 -11.11 -17.09
C LEU A 13 15.64 -10.96 -16.35
N LEU A 14 15.66 -10.58 -15.08
CA LEU A 14 14.46 -10.31 -14.29
C LEU A 14 13.61 -9.23 -14.99
N LEU A 15 14.21 -8.11 -15.36
CA LEU A 15 13.51 -7.03 -16.07
C LEU A 15 12.96 -7.49 -17.43
N VAL A 16 13.74 -8.25 -18.20
CA VAL A 16 13.29 -8.77 -19.50
C VAL A 16 12.10 -9.72 -19.34
N LEU A 17 12.13 -10.65 -18.39
CA LEU A 17 11.00 -11.56 -18.14
C LEU A 17 9.74 -10.80 -17.71
N MET A 18 9.90 -9.74 -16.94
CA MET A 18 8.77 -8.88 -16.55
C MET A 18 8.17 -8.12 -17.76
N ILE A 19 9.01 -7.59 -18.64
CA ILE A 19 8.55 -6.96 -19.90
C ILE A 19 7.81 -7.98 -20.78
N LEU A 20 8.24 -9.24 -20.77
CA LEU A 20 7.57 -10.35 -21.44
C LEU A 20 6.28 -10.81 -20.72
N ARG A 21 5.85 -10.11 -19.66
CA ARG A 21 4.64 -10.38 -18.86
C ARG A 21 4.65 -11.72 -18.12
N VAL A 22 5.82 -12.24 -17.80
CA VAL A 22 5.92 -13.41 -16.91
C VAL A 22 5.49 -12.95 -15.50
N PRO A 23 4.67 -13.73 -14.77
CA PRO A 23 4.26 -13.39 -13.41
C PRO A 23 5.46 -13.11 -12.49
N VAL A 24 5.40 -12.06 -11.70
CA VAL A 24 6.50 -11.54 -10.89
C VAL A 24 7.12 -12.61 -9.99
N ALA A 25 6.30 -13.38 -9.27
CA ALA A 25 6.76 -14.45 -8.40
C ALA A 25 7.56 -15.53 -9.18
N LEU A 26 7.08 -15.90 -10.36
CA LEU A 26 7.75 -16.88 -11.21
C LEU A 26 9.05 -16.32 -11.78
N THR A 27 9.08 -15.06 -12.16
CA THR A 27 10.29 -14.36 -12.62
C THR A 27 11.39 -14.39 -11.55
N MET A 28 11.03 -14.05 -10.30
CA MET A 28 11.97 -14.10 -9.17
C MET A 28 12.47 -15.49 -8.88
N LEU A 29 11.59 -16.51 -8.91
CA LEU A 29 11.98 -17.91 -8.75
C LEU A 29 12.95 -18.36 -9.84
N ILE A 30 12.64 -18.11 -11.11
CA ILE A 30 13.49 -18.52 -12.23
C ILE A 30 14.87 -17.87 -12.10
N VAL A 31 14.91 -16.54 -11.93
CA VAL A 31 16.17 -15.79 -11.84
C VAL A 31 16.95 -16.20 -10.59
N GLY A 32 16.28 -16.32 -9.45
CA GLY A 32 16.90 -16.73 -8.18
C GLY A 32 17.53 -18.11 -8.27
N VAL A 33 16.77 -19.11 -8.75
CA VAL A 33 17.25 -20.49 -8.86
C VAL A 33 18.39 -20.62 -9.88
N VAL A 34 18.19 -20.10 -11.10
CA VAL A 34 19.19 -20.22 -12.17
C VAL A 34 20.46 -19.43 -11.82
N GLY A 35 20.30 -18.20 -11.31
CA GLY A 35 21.43 -17.37 -10.90
C GLY A 35 22.21 -17.98 -9.74
N PHE A 36 21.53 -18.51 -8.72
CA PHE A 36 22.17 -19.18 -7.59
C PHE A 36 22.90 -20.46 -8.06
N ALA A 37 22.27 -21.26 -8.93
CA ALA A 37 22.86 -22.46 -9.48
C ALA A 37 24.15 -22.18 -10.30
N GLN A 38 24.21 -21.06 -11.01
CA GLN A 38 25.40 -20.66 -11.79
C GLN A 38 26.58 -20.23 -10.91
N ILE A 39 26.31 -19.73 -9.69
CA ILE A 39 27.38 -19.28 -8.77
C ILE A 39 27.83 -20.42 -7.85
N ILE A 40 26.90 -21.21 -7.31
CA ILE A 40 27.17 -22.25 -6.32
C ILE A 40 27.10 -23.63 -6.95
N SER A 41 25.89 -24.17 -7.18
CA SER A 41 25.63 -25.44 -7.86
C SER A 41 24.13 -25.68 -8.04
N TRP A 42 23.76 -26.57 -8.98
CA TRP A 42 22.37 -27.00 -9.19
C TRP A 42 21.81 -27.79 -8.00
N ASP A 43 22.62 -28.61 -7.34
CA ASP A 43 22.19 -29.38 -6.16
C ASP A 43 21.83 -28.46 -5.01
N ALA A 44 22.61 -27.40 -4.78
CA ALA A 44 22.33 -26.38 -3.76
C ALA A 44 21.07 -25.57 -4.12
N ALA A 45 20.89 -25.22 -5.38
CA ALA A 45 19.68 -24.49 -5.82
C ALA A 45 18.40 -25.32 -5.66
N VAL A 46 18.45 -26.61 -5.98
CA VAL A 46 17.33 -27.54 -5.76
C VAL A 46 17.07 -27.77 -4.27
N ALA A 47 18.11 -27.85 -3.44
CA ALA A 47 17.94 -27.92 -1.99
C ALA A 47 17.22 -26.70 -1.44
N GLN A 48 17.60 -25.50 -1.92
CA GLN A 48 16.96 -24.24 -1.56
C GLN A 48 15.47 -24.20 -1.93
N LEU A 49 15.10 -24.69 -3.12
CA LEU A 49 13.69 -24.82 -3.53
C LEU A 49 12.85 -25.74 -2.63
N LYS A 50 13.47 -26.64 -1.88
CA LYS A 50 12.78 -27.49 -0.90
C LYS A 50 12.59 -26.79 0.44
N THR A 51 13.55 -25.96 0.85
CA THR A 51 13.55 -25.32 2.18
C THR A 51 12.80 -23.99 2.20
N VAL A 52 13.04 -23.11 1.22
CA VAL A 52 12.47 -21.74 1.21
C VAL A 52 10.93 -21.71 1.31
N PRO A 53 10.16 -22.51 0.56
CA PRO A 53 8.71 -22.50 0.72
C PRO A 53 8.25 -22.89 2.14
N VAL A 54 8.96 -23.84 2.77
CA VAL A 54 8.64 -24.28 4.14
C VAL A 54 8.98 -23.17 5.13
N GLU A 55 10.13 -22.53 4.98
CA GLU A 55 10.56 -21.40 5.83
C GLU A 55 9.57 -20.24 5.76
N VAL A 56 9.16 -19.84 4.55
CA VAL A 56 8.17 -18.77 4.35
C VAL A 56 6.80 -19.13 4.93
N LEU A 57 6.30 -20.34 4.67
CA LEU A 57 4.97 -20.77 5.12
C LEU A 57 4.91 -21.04 6.62
N SER A 58 6.02 -21.43 7.26
CA SER A 58 6.09 -21.69 8.70
C SER A 58 6.49 -20.46 9.52
N ASN A 59 6.85 -19.36 8.88
CA ASN A 59 7.20 -18.12 9.58
C ASN A 59 5.97 -17.49 10.22
N TYR A 60 5.98 -17.41 11.56
CA TYR A 60 4.86 -16.88 12.34
C TYR A 60 4.48 -15.44 11.95
N SER A 61 5.43 -14.60 11.61
CA SER A 61 5.16 -13.20 11.26
C SER A 61 4.34 -13.07 9.97
N PHE A 62 4.54 -13.98 9.01
CA PHE A 62 3.75 -13.97 7.77
C PHE A 62 2.29 -14.42 7.96
N SER A 63 1.94 -15.07 9.09
CA SER A 63 0.55 -15.42 9.38
C SER A 63 -0.36 -14.21 9.58
N ALA A 64 0.20 -13.02 9.85
CA ALA A 64 -0.53 -11.77 9.88
C ALA A 64 -1.13 -11.40 8.49
N VAL A 65 -0.47 -11.78 7.38
CA VAL A 65 -0.90 -11.44 6.02
C VAL A 65 -2.30 -11.96 5.71
N PRO A 66 -2.59 -13.26 5.81
CA PRO A 66 -3.94 -13.77 5.55
C PRO A 66 -4.99 -13.20 6.50
N MET A 67 -4.62 -12.87 7.74
CA MET A 67 -5.56 -12.26 8.71
C MET A 67 -5.93 -10.83 8.31
N PHE A 68 -4.98 -10.00 7.89
CA PHE A 68 -5.26 -8.66 7.38
C PHE A 68 -6.04 -8.70 6.06
N ILE A 69 -5.72 -9.62 5.15
CA ILE A 69 -6.49 -9.81 3.92
C ILE A 69 -7.94 -10.21 4.24
N LEU A 70 -8.15 -11.18 5.15
CA LEU A 70 -9.48 -11.61 5.58
C LEU A 70 -10.27 -10.44 6.18
N MET A 71 -9.64 -9.64 7.05
CA MET A 71 -10.25 -8.46 7.65
C MET A 71 -10.73 -7.48 6.57
N GLY A 72 -9.90 -7.18 5.58
CA GLY A 72 -10.23 -6.28 4.47
C GLY A 72 -11.34 -6.81 3.57
N VAL A 73 -11.31 -8.09 3.20
CA VAL A 73 -12.32 -8.75 2.37
C VAL A 73 -13.68 -8.80 3.08
N LEU A 74 -13.70 -9.16 4.36
CA LEU A 74 -14.93 -9.14 5.18
C LEU A 74 -15.51 -7.74 5.30
N ALA A 75 -14.66 -6.72 5.52
CA ALA A 75 -15.08 -5.33 5.57
C ALA A 75 -15.71 -4.87 4.24
N ALA A 76 -15.10 -5.23 3.11
CA ALA A 76 -15.61 -4.90 1.78
C ALA A 76 -16.98 -5.51 1.49
N HIS A 77 -17.18 -6.80 1.85
CA HIS A 77 -18.40 -7.53 1.54
C HIS A 77 -19.53 -7.32 2.56
N SER A 78 -19.22 -6.86 3.79
CA SER A 78 -20.22 -6.63 4.85
C SER A 78 -21.09 -5.38 4.68
N GLY A 79 -20.82 -4.57 3.64
CA GLY A 79 -21.47 -3.27 3.44
C GLY A 79 -20.97 -2.17 4.39
N MET A 80 -19.87 -2.44 5.10
CA MET A 80 -19.21 -1.49 5.96
C MET A 80 -18.87 -0.19 5.22
N ALA A 81 -18.25 -0.27 4.04
CA ALA A 81 -17.81 0.87 3.24
C ALA A 81 -18.95 1.86 2.94
N GLY A 82 -20.16 1.37 2.63
CA GLY A 82 -21.34 2.21 2.39
C GLY A 82 -21.71 3.05 3.62
N LYS A 83 -21.79 2.43 4.79
CA LYS A 83 -22.10 3.14 6.05
C LYS A 83 -21.04 4.16 6.43
N LEU A 84 -19.77 3.83 6.17
CA LEU A 84 -18.66 4.72 6.40
C LEU A 84 -18.78 5.97 5.53
N PHE A 85 -19.04 5.78 4.22
CA PHE A 85 -19.22 6.89 3.31
C PHE A 85 -20.45 7.74 3.66
N ASP A 86 -21.58 7.14 4.03
CA ASP A 86 -22.77 7.87 4.48
C ASP A 86 -22.48 8.75 5.69
N SER A 87 -21.73 8.21 6.67
CA SER A 87 -21.36 8.94 7.88
C SER A 87 -20.45 10.13 7.58
N THR A 88 -19.39 9.91 6.79
CA THR A 88 -18.46 10.99 6.42
C THR A 88 -19.12 12.03 5.52
N ARG A 89 -20.03 11.61 4.64
CA ARG A 89 -20.85 12.51 3.80
C ARG A 89 -21.70 13.46 4.66
N ILE A 90 -22.36 12.96 5.70
CA ILE A 90 -23.16 13.78 6.61
C ILE A 90 -22.28 14.78 7.37
N ILE A 91 -21.09 14.39 7.78
CA ILE A 91 -20.15 15.25 8.51
C ILE A 91 -19.62 16.39 7.61
N CYS A 92 -19.20 16.06 6.39
CA CYS A 92 -18.54 16.99 5.47
C CYS A 92 -19.50 17.68 4.49
N GLY A 93 -20.76 17.26 4.40
CA GLY A 93 -21.71 17.60 3.33
C GLY A 93 -21.95 19.10 3.12
N GLY A 94 -21.85 19.91 4.18
CA GLY A 94 -22.03 21.37 4.08
C GLY A 94 -20.83 22.14 3.51
N TRP A 95 -19.71 21.50 3.23
CA TRP A 95 -18.51 22.16 2.74
C TRP A 95 -18.46 22.16 1.20
N LYS A 96 -17.84 23.19 0.61
CA LYS A 96 -17.53 23.19 -0.82
C LYS A 96 -16.55 22.05 -1.09
N GLY A 97 -16.93 21.12 -1.96
CA GLY A 97 -16.14 19.88 -2.17
C GLY A 97 -16.30 18.84 -1.06
N GLY A 98 -17.25 19.03 -0.14
CA GLY A 98 -17.44 18.19 1.04
C GLY A 98 -17.63 16.71 0.73
N LEU A 99 -18.28 16.38 -0.39
CA LEU A 99 -18.48 14.99 -0.80
C LEU A 99 -17.17 14.33 -1.27
N ALA A 100 -16.27 15.09 -1.93
CA ALA A 100 -14.95 14.59 -2.30
C ALA A 100 -14.04 14.42 -1.07
N ILE A 101 -14.12 15.38 -0.11
CA ILE A 101 -13.43 15.26 1.19
C ILE A 101 -13.97 14.04 1.97
N ALA A 102 -15.29 13.83 1.97
CA ALA A 102 -15.91 12.67 2.58
C ALA A 102 -15.44 11.35 1.92
N ALA A 103 -15.30 11.33 0.60
CA ALA A 103 -14.79 10.17 -0.14
C ALA A 103 -13.34 9.85 0.26
N VAL A 104 -12.45 10.85 0.27
CA VAL A 104 -11.06 10.68 0.73
C VAL A 104 -11.00 10.28 2.20
N GLY A 105 -11.79 10.91 3.07
CA GLY A 105 -11.90 10.54 4.49
C GLY A 105 -12.36 9.11 4.69
N SER A 106 -13.36 8.69 3.92
CA SER A 106 -13.83 7.29 3.92
C SER A 106 -12.78 6.32 3.42
N CYS A 107 -12.04 6.68 2.36
CA CYS A 107 -10.91 5.89 1.88
C CYS A 107 -9.87 5.72 3.00
N GLY A 108 -9.47 6.80 3.68
CA GLY A 108 -8.49 6.76 4.76
C GLY A 108 -8.92 5.86 5.92
N ILE A 109 -10.18 5.97 6.37
CA ILE A 109 -10.69 5.11 7.45
C ILE A 109 -10.87 3.65 6.97
N PHE A 110 -11.39 3.43 5.75
CA PHE A 110 -11.55 2.09 5.20
C PHE A 110 -10.20 1.41 4.98
N SER A 111 -9.19 2.17 4.59
CA SER A 111 -7.84 1.67 4.38
C SER A 111 -7.21 1.11 5.66
N ALA A 112 -7.53 1.70 6.82
CA ALA A 112 -7.13 1.21 8.13
C ALA A 112 -7.68 -0.19 8.49
N ILE A 113 -8.56 -0.75 7.66
CA ILE A 113 -9.04 -2.13 7.79
C ILE A 113 -8.63 -2.97 6.58
N SER A 114 -8.66 -2.39 5.37
CA SER A 114 -8.37 -3.15 4.15
C SER A 114 -6.86 -3.39 3.93
N GLY A 115 -6.01 -2.47 4.39
CA GLY A 115 -4.55 -2.53 4.21
C GLY A 115 -4.08 -2.56 2.76
N SER A 116 -4.97 -2.29 1.79
CA SER A 116 -4.73 -2.42 0.36
C SER A 116 -5.26 -1.23 -0.42
N SER A 117 -4.40 -0.62 -1.23
CA SER A 117 -4.75 0.49 -2.12
C SER A 117 -5.80 0.10 -3.15
N LEU A 118 -5.60 -1.02 -3.85
CA LEU A 118 -6.50 -1.48 -4.91
C LEU A 118 -7.89 -1.86 -4.37
N ALA A 119 -7.92 -2.54 -3.22
CA ALA A 119 -9.18 -2.90 -2.56
C ALA A 119 -9.94 -1.66 -2.09
N THR A 120 -9.25 -0.68 -1.51
CA THR A 120 -9.84 0.59 -1.09
C THR A 120 -10.37 1.37 -2.29
N ALA A 121 -9.56 1.56 -3.33
CA ALA A 121 -9.95 2.27 -4.55
C ALA A 121 -11.18 1.63 -5.20
N SER A 122 -11.20 0.29 -5.37
CA SER A 122 -12.31 -0.41 -6.01
C SER A 122 -13.60 -0.34 -5.19
N THR A 123 -13.53 -0.60 -3.89
CA THR A 123 -14.68 -0.61 -3.00
C THR A 123 -15.28 0.78 -2.85
N MET A 124 -14.44 1.78 -2.61
CA MET A 124 -14.91 3.15 -2.42
C MET A 124 -15.40 3.77 -3.73
N THR A 125 -14.86 3.39 -4.88
CA THR A 125 -15.39 3.83 -6.18
C THR A 125 -16.82 3.33 -6.39
N ARG A 126 -17.12 2.07 -6.08
CA ARG A 126 -18.49 1.54 -6.18
C ARG A 126 -19.48 2.27 -5.28
N VAL A 127 -19.03 2.72 -4.12
CA VAL A 127 -19.89 3.36 -3.10
C VAL A 127 -20.03 4.85 -3.35
N ALA A 128 -18.93 5.55 -3.53
CA ALA A 128 -18.90 7.02 -3.52
C ALA A 128 -19.13 7.65 -4.90
N LEU A 129 -18.63 7.04 -5.99
CA LEU A 129 -18.71 7.64 -7.31
C LEU A 129 -20.16 7.88 -7.79
N PRO A 130 -21.12 6.92 -7.66
CA PRO A 130 -22.50 7.14 -8.06
C PRO A 130 -23.16 8.31 -7.31
N GLU A 131 -22.88 8.45 -6.04
CA GLU A 131 -23.39 9.58 -5.24
C GLU A 131 -22.73 10.91 -5.66
N MET A 132 -21.41 10.92 -5.91
CA MET A 132 -20.74 12.11 -6.41
C MET A 132 -21.28 12.57 -7.78
N GLU A 133 -21.54 11.63 -8.69
CA GLU A 133 -22.16 11.93 -9.99
C GLU A 133 -23.60 12.43 -9.85
N ARG A 134 -24.39 11.85 -8.93
CA ARG A 134 -25.74 12.30 -8.62
C ARG A 134 -25.80 13.73 -8.13
N TYR A 135 -24.79 14.16 -7.36
CA TYR A 135 -24.66 15.55 -6.86
C TYR A 135 -23.93 16.47 -7.86
N GLY A 136 -23.73 16.04 -9.11
CA GLY A 136 -23.17 16.87 -10.17
C GLY A 136 -21.69 17.18 -10.06
N TYR A 137 -20.93 16.35 -9.34
CA TYR A 137 -19.47 16.48 -9.29
C TYR A 137 -18.84 16.21 -10.65
N ASN A 138 -17.82 16.98 -10.99
CA ASN A 138 -17.01 16.71 -12.17
C ASN A 138 -16.36 15.30 -12.03
N ARG A 139 -16.48 14.49 -13.07
CA ARG A 139 -16.03 13.10 -13.09
C ARG A 139 -14.52 12.97 -12.83
N GLY A 140 -13.72 13.88 -13.39
CA GLY A 140 -12.28 13.91 -13.18
C GLY A 140 -11.94 14.15 -11.70
N LEU A 141 -12.59 15.14 -11.04
CA LEU A 141 -12.37 15.41 -9.62
C LEU A 141 -12.82 14.21 -8.76
N ALA A 142 -13.99 13.64 -9.04
CA ALA A 142 -14.53 12.51 -8.28
C ALA A 142 -13.63 11.29 -8.37
N THR A 143 -13.25 10.89 -9.58
CA THR A 143 -12.38 9.73 -9.80
C THR A 143 -10.95 9.98 -9.35
N GLY A 144 -10.43 11.21 -9.50
CA GLY A 144 -9.13 11.62 -8.99
C GLY A 144 -9.04 11.55 -7.46
N ALA A 145 -10.07 12.04 -6.75
CA ALA A 145 -10.16 11.96 -5.29
C ALA A 145 -10.23 10.51 -4.80
N LEU A 146 -10.94 9.63 -5.51
CA LEU A 146 -11.02 8.20 -5.18
C LEU A 146 -9.71 7.45 -5.47
N ALA A 147 -9.00 7.81 -6.57
CA ALA A 147 -7.70 7.25 -6.87
C ALA A 147 -6.68 7.61 -5.79
N ALA A 148 -6.60 8.88 -5.44
CA ALA A 148 -5.73 9.37 -4.38
C ALA A 148 -6.13 8.83 -2.99
N GLY A 149 -7.43 8.83 -2.66
CA GLY A 149 -7.92 8.25 -1.42
C GLY A 149 -7.57 6.76 -1.29
N GLY A 150 -7.60 6.01 -2.41
CA GLY A 150 -7.21 4.61 -2.45
C GLY A 150 -5.76 4.38 -2.04
N THR A 151 -4.83 5.27 -2.41
CA THR A 151 -3.41 5.10 -2.06
C THR A 151 -3.16 5.17 -0.55
N LEU A 152 -3.99 5.90 0.22
CA LEU A 152 -3.90 5.88 1.69
C LEU A 152 -3.96 4.47 2.28
N GLY A 153 -4.49 3.49 1.51
CA GLY A 153 -4.64 2.09 1.92
C GLY A 153 -3.35 1.33 2.20
N ILE A 154 -2.22 1.79 1.69
CA ILE A 154 -0.93 1.17 1.97
C ILE A 154 -0.06 1.97 2.94
N MET A 155 -0.48 3.19 3.31
CA MET A 155 0.25 4.02 4.27
C MET A 155 -0.39 4.00 5.67
N ILE A 156 -1.72 4.09 5.76
CA ILE A 156 -2.41 4.05 7.06
C ILE A 156 -2.40 2.62 7.60
N PRO A 157 -1.81 2.35 8.77
CA PRO A 157 -1.77 1.00 9.34
C PRO A 157 -3.18 0.48 9.69
N PRO A 158 -3.37 -0.86 9.70
CA PRO A 158 -2.43 -1.87 9.27
C PRO A 158 -2.30 -1.93 7.75
N SER A 159 -1.09 -2.03 7.28
CA SER A 159 -0.76 -2.04 5.86
C SER A 159 0.00 -3.32 5.49
N ILE A 160 -0.47 -4.03 4.47
CA ILE A 160 0.21 -5.23 3.98
C ILE A 160 1.58 -4.87 3.39
N ALA A 161 1.72 -3.70 2.75
CA ALA A 161 2.99 -3.25 2.20
C ALA A 161 4.01 -2.93 3.31
N LEU A 162 3.61 -2.21 4.36
CA LEU A 162 4.47 -1.93 5.52
C LEU A 162 4.85 -3.22 6.25
N LEU A 163 3.90 -4.16 6.39
CA LEU A 163 4.15 -5.48 6.97
C LEU A 163 5.22 -6.26 6.19
N ILE A 164 5.05 -6.35 4.87
CA ILE A 164 5.99 -7.06 3.99
C ILE A 164 7.37 -6.40 4.04
N TYR A 165 7.43 -5.07 3.94
CA TYR A 165 8.69 -4.35 4.06
C TYR A 165 9.38 -4.64 5.41
N ALA A 166 8.65 -4.57 6.53
CA ALA A 166 9.19 -4.87 7.85
C ALA A 166 9.79 -6.26 7.94
N ILE A 167 9.09 -7.27 7.42
CA ILE A 167 9.56 -8.66 7.49
C ILE A 167 10.79 -8.88 6.58
N LEU A 168 10.77 -8.35 5.34
CA LEU A 168 11.90 -8.46 4.42
C LEU A 168 13.16 -7.76 4.91
N THR A 169 13.00 -6.69 5.68
CA THR A 169 14.10 -5.90 6.26
C THR A 169 14.42 -6.28 7.71
N GLN A 170 13.71 -7.29 8.26
CA GLN A 170 13.84 -7.73 9.66
C GLN A 170 13.64 -6.60 10.67
N GLN A 171 12.77 -5.62 10.33
CA GLN A 171 12.35 -4.56 11.23
C GLN A 171 11.11 -4.98 12.02
N SER A 172 10.87 -4.30 13.14
CA SER A 172 9.64 -4.48 13.92
C SER A 172 8.43 -4.05 13.10
N VAL A 173 7.45 -4.94 12.93
CA VAL A 173 6.19 -4.63 12.25
C VAL A 173 5.40 -3.57 13.02
N GLY A 174 5.45 -3.61 14.36
CA GLY A 174 4.82 -2.61 15.22
C GLY A 174 5.39 -1.22 14.97
N ASP A 175 6.74 -1.11 14.97
CA ASP A 175 7.43 0.15 14.73
C ASP A 175 7.11 0.70 13.34
N MET A 176 7.09 -0.18 12.34
CA MET A 176 6.76 0.19 10.96
C MET A 176 5.32 0.70 10.82
N PHE A 177 4.37 0.10 11.56
CA PHE A 177 3.00 0.59 11.62
C PHE A 177 2.90 1.95 12.31
N MET A 178 3.58 2.12 13.43
CA MET A 178 3.61 3.40 14.15
C MET A 178 4.26 4.50 13.31
N ALA A 179 5.34 4.18 12.59
CA ALA A 179 6.01 5.10 11.67
C ALA A 179 5.10 5.54 10.49
N GLY A 180 4.18 4.69 10.04
CA GLY A 180 3.23 5.00 8.97
C GLY A 180 2.05 5.88 9.39
N LEU A 181 1.76 5.99 10.68
CA LEU A 181 0.55 6.64 11.16
C LEU A 181 0.54 8.15 10.87
N ILE A 182 1.57 8.89 11.27
CA ILE A 182 1.66 10.34 11.03
C ILE A 182 1.72 10.65 9.53
N PRO A 183 2.58 9.99 8.72
CA PRO A 183 2.59 10.17 7.28
C PRO A 183 1.24 9.89 6.61
N GLY A 184 0.54 8.82 7.03
CA GLY A 184 -0.79 8.48 6.52
C GLY A 184 -1.85 9.55 6.84
N LEU A 185 -1.91 10.01 8.10
CA LEU A 185 -2.80 11.09 8.51
C LEU A 185 -2.45 12.42 7.82
N LEU A 186 -1.16 12.72 7.66
CA LEU A 186 -0.70 13.89 6.90
C LEU A 186 -1.22 13.84 5.46
N GLY A 187 -1.17 12.66 4.80
CA GLY A 187 -1.74 12.46 3.47
C GLY A 187 -3.23 12.74 3.41
N LEU A 188 -3.99 12.26 4.39
CA LEU A 188 -5.43 12.52 4.50
C LEU A 188 -5.73 14.02 4.60
N VAL A 189 -4.99 14.73 5.44
CA VAL A 189 -5.12 16.20 5.61
C VAL A 189 -4.74 16.91 4.32
N MET A 190 -3.60 16.56 3.71
CA MET A 190 -3.12 17.20 2.49
C MET A 190 -4.05 16.96 1.30
N TYR A 191 -4.65 15.79 1.16
CA TYR A 191 -5.65 15.53 0.12
C TYR A 191 -6.94 16.33 0.35
N SER A 192 -7.37 16.47 1.60
CA SER A 192 -8.53 17.32 1.95
C SER A 192 -8.26 18.80 1.64
N LEU A 193 -7.03 19.27 1.92
CA LEU A 193 -6.58 20.61 1.56
C LEU A 193 -6.51 20.78 0.03
N THR A 194 -5.98 19.78 -0.69
CA THR A 194 -5.92 19.78 -2.15
C THR A 194 -7.32 19.95 -2.76
N ILE A 195 -8.32 19.19 -2.27
CA ILE A 195 -9.70 19.34 -2.71
C ILE A 195 -10.20 20.75 -2.44
N THR A 196 -9.95 21.28 -1.24
CA THR A 196 -10.38 22.62 -0.86
C THR A 196 -9.77 23.70 -1.77
N VAL A 197 -8.46 23.60 -2.07
CA VAL A 197 -7.75 24.49 -2.98
C VAL A 197 -8.30 24.39 -4.40
N VAL A 198 -8.50 23.17 -4.91
CA VAL A 198 -9.09 22.94 -6.24
C VAL A 198 -10.48 23.55 -6.34
N MET A 199 -11.30 23.42 -5.29
CA MET A 199 -12.65 24.00 -5.23
C MET A 199 -12.64 25.53 -5.09
N TYR A 200 -11.61 26.10 -4.50
CA TYR A 200 -11.42 27.53 -4.45
C TYR A 200 -11.04 28.10 -5.83
N LEU A 201 -10.12 27.41 -6.54
CA LEU A 201 -9.64 27.82 -7.85
C LEU A 201 -10.67 27.56 -8.98
N ARG A 202 -11.48 26.51 -8.83
CA ARG A 202 -12.47 26.07 -9.84
C ARG A 202 -13.80 25.68 -9.18
N PRO A 203 -14.60 26.65 -8.74
CA PRO A 203 -15.86 26.39 -8.01
C PRO A 203 -16.91 25.62 -8.82
N SER A 204 -16.77 25.60 -10.15
CA SER A 204 -17.72 24.92 -11.07
C SER A 204 -17.57 23.40 -11.08
N LEU A 205 -16.52 22.83 -10.46
CA LEU A 205 -16.27 21.38 -10.48
C LEU A 205 -17.19 20.60 -9.53
N ALA A 206 -17.80 21.24 -8.55
CA ALA A 206 -18.75 20.62 -7.63
C ALA A 206 -19.75 21.62 -7.07
N VAL A 207 -20.93 21.14 -6.75
CA VAL A 207 -21.96 21.92 -6.05
C VAL A 207 -21.77 21.72 -4.56
N ALA A 208 -21.94 22.81 -3.78
CA ALA A 208 -21.97 22.69 -2.33
C ALA A 208 -23.18 21.85 -1.91
N GLY A 209 -22.96 20.87 -1.03
CA GLY A 209 -24.06 20.09 -0.49
C GLY A 209 -24.91 20.90 0.50
N GLU A 210 -26.06 20.36 0.86
CA GLU A 210 -26.90 20.97 1.86
C GLU A 210 -26.25 20.89 3.26
N PRO A 211 -26.30 21.99 4.04
CA PRO A 211 -25.77 21.97 5.40
C PRO A 211 -26.63 21.06 6.29
N THR A 212 -26.01 20.06 6.88
CA THR A 212 -26.65 19.10 7.78
C THR A 212 -26.70 19.65 9.21
N ALA A 213 -27.78 19.38 9.94
CA ALA A 213 -27.92 19.80 11.32
C ALA A 213 -26.85 19.14 12.22
N TRP A 214 -26.38 19.88 13.23
CA TRP A 214 -25.33 19.40 14.13
C TRP A 214 -25.70 18.10 14.85
N LYS A 215 -26.98 17.93 15.19
CA LYS A 215 -27.52 16.70 15.78
C LYS A 215 -27.35 15.47 14.85
N GLU A 216 -27.60 15.65 13.55
CA GLU A 216 -27.43 14.58 12.55
C GLU A 216 -25.95 14.21 12.35
N LYS A 217 -25.05 15.21 12.41
CA LYS A 217 -23.61 14.97 12.37
C LYS A 217 -23.14 14.12 13.55
N LEU A 218 -23.60 14.44 14.76
CA LEU A 218 -23.29 13.65 15.95
C LEU A 218 -23.86 12.23 15.86
N LEU A 219 -25.07 12.09 15.36
CA LEU A 219 -25.68 10.76 15.19
C LEU A 219 -24.95 9.94 14.13
N SER A 220 -24.45 10.57 13.07
CA SER A 220 -23.70 9.90 12.02
C SER A 220 -22.37 9.33 12.49
N LEU A 221 -21.77 9.87 13.57
CA LEU A 221 -20.54 9.32 14.17
C LEU A 221 -20.75 7.86 14.65
N THR A 222 -21.98 7.45 14.98
CA THR A 222 -22.26 6.05 15.35
C THR A 222 -21.95 5.07 14.23
N GLY A 223 -22.04 5.50 12.96
CA GLY A 223 -21.65 4.71 11.81
C GLY A 223 -20.14 4.48 11.68
N LEU A 224 -19.32 5.34 12.29
CA LEU A 224 -17.86 5.21 12.31
C LEU A 224 -17.37 4.28 13.44
N VAL A 225 -18.17 4.11 14.50
CA VAL A 225 -17.77 3.38 15.72
C VAL A 225 -17.25 1.96 15.42
N PRO A 226 -17.88 1.13 14.56
CA PRO A 226 -17.36 -0.20 14.29
C PRO A 226 -15.95 -0.18 13.67
N PHE A 227 -15.69 0.78 12.77
CA PHE A 227 -14.38 0.93 12.13
C PHE A 227 -13.32 1.41 13.10
N LEU A 228 -13.60 2.54 13.73
CA LEU A 228 -12.68 3.14 14.69
C LEU A 228 -12.44 2.19 15.87
N GLY A 229 -13.46 1.44 16.28
CA GLY A 229 -13.34 0.43 17.34
C GLY A 229 -12.36 -0.67 16.98
N VAL A 230 -12.51 -1.30 15.81
CA VAL A 230 -11.58 -2.35 15.34
C VAL A 230 -10.18 -1.77 15.19
N PHE A 231 -10.05 -0.63 14.52
CA PHE A 231 -8.76 0.04 14.30
C PHE A 231 -8.06 0.40 15.62
N LEU A 232 -8.75 1.10 16.53
CA LEU A 232 -8.15 1.55 17.78
C LEU A 232 -7.77 0.37 18.70
N VAL A 233 -8.63 -0.64 18.83
CA VAL A 233 -8.31 -1.83 19.64
C VAL A 233 -7.04 -2.51 19.12
N MET A 234 -6.92 -2.66 17.81
CA MET A 234 -5.78 -3.31 17.20
C MET A 234 -4.51 -2.45 17.31
N ILE A 235 -4.55 -1.17 16.88
CA ILE A 235 -3.36 -0.30 16.88
C ILE A 235 -2.90 0.01 18.30
N LEU A 236 -3.80 0.36 19.21
CA LEU A 236 -3.42 0.62 20.60
C LEU A 236 -2.96 -0.65 21.29
N GLY A 237 -3.56 -1.81 20.99
CA GLY A 237 -3.12 -3.09 21.52
C GLY A 237 -1.70 -3.44 21.07
N ILE A 238 -1.33 -3.17 19.81
CA ILE A 238 0.04 -3.34 19.32
C ILE A 238 0.97 -2.30 19.95
N TYR A 239 0.58 -1.03 20.00
CA TYR A 239 1.38 0.05 20.55
C TYR A 239 1.73 -0.13 22.03
N PHE A 240 0.77 -0.55 22.84
CA PHE A 240 0.99 -0.83 24.27
C PHE A 240 1.57 -2.22 24.54
N GLY A 241 1.89 -2.99 23.51
CA GLY A 241 2.46 -4.34 23.64
C GLY A 241 1.49 -5.40 24.18
N ALA A 242 0.18 -5.11 24.18
CA ALA A 242 -0.85 -6.07 24.56
C ALA A 242 -1.04 -7.17 23.51
N PHE A 243 -0.75 -6.85 22.25
CA PHE A 243 -0.82 -7.75 21.10
C PHE A 243 0.45 -7.66 20.26
N THR A 244 0.93 -8.79 19.80
CA THR A 244 1.83 -8.84 18.64
C THR A 244 1.06 -8.41 17.37
N PRO A 245 1.73 -7.97 16.31
CA PRO A 245 1.06 -7.63 15.04
C PRO A 245 0.18 -8.76 14.50
N THR A 246 0.58 -10.01 14.66
CA THR A 246 -0.17 -11.20 14.24
C THR A 246 -1.43 -11.41 15.07
N GLU A 247 -1.33 -11.24 16.39
CA GLU A 247 -2.50 -11.30 17.29
C GLU A 247 -3.45 -10.14 17.02
N GLY A 248 -2.92 -8.92 16.81
CA GLY A 248 -3.71 -7.75 16.42
C GLY A 248 -4.47 -7.98 15.10
N ALA A 249 -3.83 -8.58 14.10
CA ALA A 249 -4.49 -8.97 12.84
C ALA A 249 -5.63 -9.95 13.06
N SER A 250 -5.42 -10.96 13.93
CA SER A 250 -6.43 -11.97 14.28
C SER A 250 -7.61 -11.36 15.02
N VAL A 251 -7.37 -10.46 15.97
CA VAL A 251 -8.39 -9.70 16.69
C VAL A 251 -9.21 -8.84 15.73
N GLY A 252 -8.53 -8.12 14.82
CA GLY A 252 -9.18 -7.30 13.80
C GLY A 252 -10.05 -8.13 12.85
N ALA A 253 -9.54 -9.25 12.36
CA ALA A 253 -10.27 -10.16 11.49
C ALA A 253 -11.50 -10.76 12.20
N PHE A 254 -11.35 -11.18 13.46
CA PHE A 254 -12.44 -11.72 14.27
C PHE A 254 -13.52 -10.66 14.55
N ALA A 255 -13.14 -9.45 14.93
CA ALA A 255 -14.09 -8.35 15.15
C ALA A 255 -14.86 -7.99 13.88
N THR A 256 -14.17 -7.96 12.72
CA THR A 256 -14.79 -7.72 11.42
C THR A 256 -15.72 -8.87 11.01
N LEU A 257 -15.36 -10.12 11.32
CA LEU A 257 -16.23 -11.28 11.11
C LEU A 257 -17.52 -11.16 11.93
N ILE A 258 -17.41 -10.81 13.23
CA ILE A 258 -18.60 -10.60 14.08
C ILE A 258 -19.50 -9.51 13.46
N TYR A 259 -18.92 -8.40 13.04
CA TYR A 259 -19.69 -7.33 12.38
C TYR A 259 -20.38 -7.84 11.12
N ALA A 260 -19.68 -8.58 10.25
CA ALA A 260 -20.23 -9.14 9.02
C ALA A 260 -21.42 -10.11 9.32
N LEU A 261 -21.28 -10.96 10.33
CA LEU A 261 -22.35 -11.87 10.78
C LEU A 261 -23.58 -11.12 11.32
N VAL A 262 -23.37 -10.09 12.13
CA VAL A 262 -24.44 -9.22 12.66
C VAL A 262 -25.17 -8.48 11.53
N LYS A 263 -24.46 -8.14 10.45
CA LYS A 263 -25.05 -7.52 9.24
C LYS A 263 -25.74 -8.51 8.32
N GLY A 264 -25.79 -9.78 8.68
CA GLY A 264 -26.53 -10.82 7.96
C GLY A 264 -25.72 -11.56 6.90
N MET A 265 -24.40 -11.35 6.84
CA MET A 265 -23.53 -12.09 5.95
C MET A 265 -23.45 -13.56 6.41
N ARG A 266 -23.82 -14.52 5.53
CA ARG A 266 -23.89 -15.95 5.88
C ARG A 266 -23.61 -16.85 4.68
N GLY A 267 -23.32 -18.13 4.97
CA GLY A 267 -23.24 -19.20 3.98
C GLY A 267 -22.33 -18.86 2.79
N ALA A 268 -22.90 -18.74 1.60
CA ALA A 268 -22.18 -18.53 0.36
C ALA A 268 -21.33 -17.25 0.35
N GLN A 269 -21.78 -16.17 0.99
CA GLN A 269 -21.02 -14.90 1.05
C GLN A 269 -19.77 -15.04 1.91
N LEU A 270 -19.86 -15.71 3.06
CA LEU A 270 -18.69 -16.00 3.90
C LEU A 270 -17.72 -16.93 3.18
N TRP A 271 -18.25 -17.96 2.52
CA TRP A 271 -17.42 -18.88 1.74
C TRP A 271 -16.68 -18.17 0.62
N HIS A 272 -17.36 -17.26 -0.11
CA HIS A 272 -16.71 -16.43 -1.13
C HIS A 272 -15.60 -15.56 -0.54
N SER A 273 -15.82 -14.95 0.62
CA SER A 273 -14.80 -14.15 1.29
C SER A 273 -13.58 -14.97 1.71
N VAL A 274 -13.80 -16.21 2.17
CA VAL A 274 -12.70 -17.14 2.50
C VAL A 274 -11.93 -17.52 1.23
N GLN A 275 -12.62 -17.85 0.14
CA GLN A 275 -11.97 -18.18 -1.13
C GLN A 275 -11.15 -17.03 -1.68
N GLU A 276 -11.69 -15.81 -1.64
CA GLU A 276 -10.96 -14.60 -2.07
C GLU A 276 -9.73 -14.35 -1.19
N THR A 277 -9.88 -14.50 0.13
CA THR A 277 -8.75 -14.40 1.07
C THR A 277 -7.66 -15.43 0.78
N LEU A 278 -8.02 -16.67 0.55
CA LEU A 278 -7.07 -17.74 0.23
C LEU A 278 -6.36 -17.46 -1.10
N ALA A 279 -7.08 -17.02 -2.13
CA ALA A 279 -6.50 -16.70 -3.43
C ALA A 279 -5.50 -15.54 -3.33
N LEU A 280 -5.86 -14.45 -2.66
CA LEU A 280 -4.97 -13.31 -2.46
C LEU A 280 -3.76 -13.68 -1.60
N SER A 281 -3.96 -14.43 -0.52
CA SER A 281 -2.87 -14.90 0.34
C SER A 281 -1.91 -15.81 -0.42
N ALA A 282 -2.41 -16.72 -1.24
CA ALA A 282 -1.57 -17.61 -2.04
C ALA A 282 -0.67 -16.83 -3.01
N VAL A 283 -1.20 -15.77 -3.65
CA VAL A 283 -0.40 -14.89 -4.52
C VAL A 283 0.71 -14.20 -3.73
N VAL A 284 0.40 -13.64 -2.55
CA VAL A 284 1.40 -12.97 -1.71
C VAL A 284 2.46 -13.96 -1.23
N PHE A 285 2.08 -15.13 -0.72
CA PHE A 285 3.04 -16.14 -0.28
C PHE A 285 3.93 -16.64 -1.44
N PHE A 286 3.37 -16.80 -2.64
CA PHE A 286 4.15 -17.18 -3.81
C PHE A 286 5.17 -16.10 -4.20
N MET A 287 4.79 -14.82 -4.07
CA MET A 287 5.72 -13.69 -4.24
C MET A 287 6.83 -13.72 -3.19
N LEU A 288 6.51 -13.98 -1.92
CA LEU A 288 7.49 -14.05 -0.83
C LEU A 288 8.49 -15.19 -1.01
N VAL A 289 8.02 -16.37 -1.44
CA VAL A 289 8.93 -17.49 -1.80
C VAL A 289 9.87 -17.09 -2.93
N GLY A 290 9.34 -16.39 -3.95
CA GLY A 290 10.15 -15.85 -5.04
C GLY A 290 11.20 -14.85 -4.55
N ALA A 291 10.81 -13.95 -3.65
CA ALA A 291 11.68 -12.92 -3.06
C ALA A 291 12.82 -13.52 -2.25
N GLU A 292 12.52 -14.44 -1.36
CA GLU A 292 13.54 -15.13 -0.56
C GLU A 292 14.53 -15.87 -1.46
N THR A 293 14.03 -16.59 -2.49
CA THR A 293 14.88 -17.26 -3.46
C THR A 293 15.77 -16.28 -4.23
N LEU A 294 15.22 -15.15 -4.66
CA LEU A 294 15.97 -14.08 -5.31
C LEU A 294 16.97 -13.44 -4.33
N GLY A 295 16.58 -13.22 -3.08
CA GLY A 295 17.43 -12.66 -2.03
C GLY A 295 18.71 -13.49 -1.80
N TYR A 296 18.60 -14.80 -1.77
CA TYR A 296 19.76 -15.70 -1.71
C TYR A 296 20.68 -15.54 -2.92
N PHE A 297 20.12 -15.46 -4.14
CA PHE A 297 20.92 -15.19 -5.34
C PHE A 297 21.64 -13.84 -5.26
N ILE A 298 20.93 -12.77 -4.89
CA ILE A 298 21.50 -11.44 -4.72
C ILE A 298 22.64 -11.44 -3.71
N SER A 299 22.46 -12.15 -2.58
CA SER A 299 23.48 -12.28 -1.54
C SER A 299 24.76 -12.97 -2.05
N VAL A 300 24.65 -14.12 -2.71
CA VAL A 300 25.83 -14.86 -3.21
C VAL A 300 26.47 -14.18 -4.42
N SER A 301 25.72 -13.38 -5.20
CA SER A 301 26.23 -12.61 -6.33
C SER A 301 27.08 -11.43 -5.92
N ARG A 302 26.94 -10.94 -4.66
CA ARG A 302 27.61 -9.76 -4.12
C ARG A 302 27.31 -8.48 -4.88
N ILE A 303 26.29 -8.45 -5.74
CA ILE A 303 25.97 -7.30 -6.60
C ILE A 303 25.66 -6.04 -5.78
N SER A 304 24.97 -6.17 -4.65
CA SER A 304 24.65 -5.05 -3.76
C SER A 304 25.91 -4.41 -3.16
N PHE A 305 26.95 -5.21 -2.84
CA PHE A 305 28.23 -4.70 -2.37
C PHE A 305 28.96 -3.93 -3.47
N SER A 306 29.02 -4.48 -4.69
CA SER A 306 29.64 -3.78 -5.84
C SER A 306 28.94 -2.46 -6.16
N ILE A 307 27.61 -2.41 -6.08
CA ILE A 307 26.86 -1.16 -6.23
C ILE A 307 27.24 -0.19 -5.12
N THR A 308 27.32 -0.66 -3.87
CA THR A 308 27.70 0.18 -2.73
C THR A 308 29.11 0.74 -2.86
N ASP A 309 30.08 -0.10 -3.26
CA ASP A 309 31.48 0.34 -3.48
C ASP A 309 31.56 1.39 -4.61
N MET A 310 30.77 1.20 -5.67
CA MET A 310 30.66 2.19 -6.76
C MET A 310 30.09 3.51 -6.24
N LEU A 311 29.04 3.49 -5.41
CA LEU A 311 28.43 4.69 -4.83
C LEU A 311 29.41 5.43 -3.90
N TYR A 312 30.18 4.70 -3.09
CA TYR A 312 31.26 5.28 -2.27
C TYR A 312 32.38 5.87 -3.13
N GLY A 313 32.75 5.19 -4.21
CA GLY A 313 33.77 5.71 -5.15
C GLY A 313 33.34 6.99 -5.89
N MET A 314 32.03 7.25 -5.97
CA MET A 314 31.47 8.49 -6.52
C MET A 314 31.30 9.60 -5.47
N ASP A 315 31.68 9.37 -4.22
CA ASP A 315 31.55 10.29 -3.07
C ASP A 315 30.13 10.86 -2.91
N LEU A 316 29.12 10.02 -3.15
CA LEU A 316 27.72 10.40 -3.05
C LEU A 316 27.28 10.44 -1.57
N THR A 317 26.59 11.52 -1.21
CA THR A 317 25.99 11.63 0.12
C THR A 317 24.78 10.66 0.28
N PRO A 318 24.50 10.13 1.48
CA PRO A 318 23.39 9.21 1.71
C PRO A 318 22.06 9.73 1.18
N ILE A 319 21.79 11.03 1.30
CA ILE A 319 20.55 11.63 0.81
C ILE A 319 20.41 11.57 -0.71
N VAL A 320 21.52 11.73 -1.46
CA VAL A 320 21.51 11.61 -2.92
C VAL A 320 21.20 10.17 -3.33
N VAL A 321 21.77 9.19 -2.62
CA VAL A 321 21.47 7.77 -2.85
C VAL A 321 20.00 7.48 -2.59
N VAL A 322 19.42 7.98 -1.50
CA VAL A 322 17.98 7.86 -1.22
C VAL A 322 17.17 8.45 -2.36
N LEU A 323 17.48 9.67 -2.82
CA LEU A 323 16.73 10.31 -3.92
C LEU A 323 16.81 9.51 -5.23
N CYS A 324 17.98 8.96 -5.57
CA CYS A 324 18.14 8.10 -6.75
C CYS A 324 17.30 6.83 -6.65
N ILE A 325 17.28 6.20 -5.48
CA ILE A 325 16.48 5.00 -5.23
C ILE A 325 14.98 5.34 -5.28
N LEU A 326 14.55 6.44 -4.65
CA LEU A 326 13.15 6.88 -4.71
C LEU A 326 12.72 7.22 -6.14
N ALA A 327 13.59 7.83 -6.96
CA ALA A 327 13.31 8.06 -8.38
C ALA A 327 13.12 6.74 -9.15
N LEU A 328 13.94 5.73 -8.87
CA LEU A 328 13.75 4.38 -9.41
C LEU A 328 12.42 3.76 -8.96
N TYR A 329 12.10 3.85 -7.67
CA TYR A 329 10.83 3.36 -7.10
C TYR A 329 9.62 4.06 -7.72
N PHE A 330 9.70 5.37 -7.94
CA PHE A 330 8.66 6.14 -8.60
C PHE A 330 8.39 5.61 -10.02
N VAL A 331 9.46 5.41 -10.80
CA VAL A 331 9.33 4.86 -12.17
C VAL A 331 8.76 3.45 -12.14
N LEU A 332 9.27 2.55 -11.29
CA LEU A 332 8.77 1.18 -11.20
C LEU A 332 7.32 1.14 -10.71
N GLY A 333 6.94 1.99 -9.75
CA GLY A 333 5.58 2.11 -9.22
C GLY A 333 4.53 2.51 -10.25
N MET A 334 4.93 3.17 -11.35
CA MET A 334 4.02 3.45 -12.45
C MET A 334 3.53 2.20 -13.19
N PHE A 335 4.30 1.09 -13.13
CA PHE A 335 4.06 -0.12 -13.91
C PHE A 335 3.66 -1.32 -13.07
N MET A 336 3.97 -1.33 -11.77
CA MET A 336 3.83 -2.48 -10.90
C MET A 336 2.93 -2.18 -9.72
N ASP A 337 2.37 -3.24 -9.13
CA ASP A 337 1.69 -3.12 -7.85
C ASP A 337 2.71 -3.01 -6.69
N SER A 338 2.25 -2.47 -5.56
CA SER A 338 3.09 -2.14 -4.42
C SER A 338 3.81 -3.36 -3.81
N ILE A 339 3.11 -4.49 -3.67
CA ILE A 339 3.67 -5.69 -3.07
C ILE A 339 4.76 -6.27 -3.97
N ALA A 340 4.45 -6.43 -5.26
CA ALA A 340 5.40 -6.96 -6.25
C ALA A 340 6.67 -6.11 -6.30
N MET A 341 6.52 -4.78 -6.28
CA MET A 341 7.64 -3.87 -6.33
C MET A 341 8.52 -3.98 -5.08
N LEU A 342 7.95 -3.96 -3.88
CA LEU A 342 8.71 -4.11 -2.64
C LEU A 342 9.46 -5.44 -2.59
N VAL A 343 8.78 -6.52 -2.94
CA VAL A 343 9.33 -7.88 -2.88
C VAL A 343 10.53 -8.08 -3.83
N ILE A 344 10.52 -7.43 -4.99
CA ILE A 344 11.65 -7.48 -5.95
C ILE A 344 12.81 -6.59 -5.49
N THR A 345 12.51 -5.39 -5.05
CA THR A 345 13.53 -4.34 -4.91
C THR A 345 14.19 -4.33 -3.54
N VAL A 346 13.46 -4.66 -2.47
CA VAL A 346 13.98 -4.63 -1.10
C VAL A 346 15.22 -5.52 -0.94
N PRO A 347 15.27 -6.77 -1.43
CA PRO A 347 16.46 -7.60 -1.30
C PRO A 347 17.72 -7.01 -1.93
N VAL A 348 17.57 -6.18 -2.97
CA VAL A 348 18.67 -5.51 -3.67
C VAL A 348 19.06 -4.20 -2.97
N VAL A 349 18.06 -3.39 -2.60
CA VAL A 349 18.24 -2.03 -2.10
C VAL A 349 18.59 -2.01 -0.61
N TYR A 350 18.04 -2.90 0.18
CA TYR A 350 18.20 -2.89 1.64
C TYR A 350 19.67 -3.01 2.11
N PRO A 351 20.52 -3.90 1.53
CA PRO A 351 21.94 -3.93 1.88
C PRO A 351 22.67 -2.60 1.59
N ILE A 352 22.27 -1.88 0.54
CA ILE A 352 22.84 -0.57 0.19
C ILE A 352 22.45 0.46 1.27
N ILE A 353 21.17 0.46 1.69
CA ILE A 353 20.65 1.36 2.74
C ILE A 353 21.39 1.13 4.06
N GLN A 354 21.59 -0.12 4.45
CA GLN A 354 22.34 -0.47 5.66
C GLN A 354 23.79 -0.01 5.60
N ALA A 355 24.47 -0.27 4.48
CA ALA A 355 25.87 0.12 4.30
C ALA A 355 26.06 1.66 4.36
N MET A 356 25.07 2.42 3.86
CA MET A 356 25.07 3.89 3.90
C MET A 356 24.64 4.48 5.27
N GLY A 357 24.29 3.65 6.25
CA GLY A 357 23.87 4.09 7.59
C GLY A 357 22.51 4.80 7.58
N ILE A 358 21.66 4.53 6.61
CA ILE A 358 20.32 5.14 6.48
C ILE A 358 19.35 4.37 7.38
N ASP A 359 18.51 5.11 8.14
CA ASP A 359 17.46 4.51 8.98
C ASP A 359 16.49 3.69 8.12
N PRO A 360 16.34 2.37 8.38
CA PRO A 360 15.54 1.50 7.53
C PRO A 360 14.04 1.74 7.69
N VAL A 361 13.57 2.21 8.85
CA VAL A 361 12.14 2.50 9.08
C VAL A 361 11.73 3.76 8.32
N TRP A 362 12.49 4.83 8.47
CA TRP A 362 12.28 6.06 7.70
C TRP A 362 12.32 5.81 6.19
N PHE A 363 13.33 5.08 5.72
CA PHE A 363 13.44 4.73 4.30
C PHE A 363 12.25 3.89 3.83
N GLY A 364 11.75 2.97 4.64
CA GLY A 364 10.57 2.16 4.34
C GLY A 364 9.31 3.01 4.14
N ILE A 365 9.12 4.03 4.99
CA ILE A 365 8.00 4.98 4.83
C ILE A 365 8.13 5.78 3.53
N LEU A 366 9.33 6.29 3.21
CA LEU A 366 9.57 7.01 1.94
C LEU A 366 9.32 6.10 0.73
N THR A 367 9.77 4.85 0.82
CA THR A 367 9.56 3.85 -0.23
C THR A 367 8.08 3.61 -0.47
N VAL A 368 7.30 3.29 0.56
CA VAL A 368 5.86 3.03 0.43
C VAL A 368 5.13 4.26 -0.11
N LEU A 369 5.47 5.46 0.36
CA LEU A 369 4.90 6.70 -0.19
C LEU A 369 5.22 6.91 -1.66
N THR A 370 6.47 6.62 -2.07
CA THR A 370 6.88 6.76 -3.47
C THR A 370 6.17 5.76 -4.37
N VAL A 371 5.94 4.54 -3.87
CA VAL A 371 5.09 3.54 -4.55
C VAL A 371 3.67 4.04 -4.73
N GLU A 372 3.06 4.61 -3.68
CA GLU A 372 1.72 5.22 -3.74
C GLU A 372 1.63 6.26 -4.86
N LEU A 373 2.64 7.11 -4.93
CA LEU A 373 2.74 8.14 -5.96
C LEU A 373 2.78 7.51 -7.37
N GLY A 374 3.54 6.43 -7.55
CA GLY A 374 3.61 5.68 -8.80
C GLY A 374 2.26 5.08 -9.21
N LEU A 375 1.51 4.50 -8.25
CA LEU A 375 0.20 3.87 -8.49
C LEU A 375 -0.87 4.81 -9.06
N MET A 376 -0.70 6.13 -8.94
CA MET A 376 -1.62 7.12 -9.52
C MET A 376 -1.03 7.86 -10.72
N THR A 377 0.24 7.65 -11.05
CA THR A 377 0.95 8.44 -12.06
C THR A 377 0.99 7.73 -13.41
N PRO A 378 0.80 8.45 -14.56
CA PRO A 378 0.99 7.85 -15.87
C PRO A 378 2.41 7.28 -16.04
N PRO A 379 2.62 6.24 -16.90
CA PRO A 379 1.74 5.82 -17.98
C PRO A 379 0.67 4.79 -17.58
N VAL A 380 0.91 3.96 -16.56
CA VAL A 380 -0.09 2.97 -16.15
C VAL A 380 -0.91 3.50 -14.97
N GLY A 381 -0.32 3.59 -13.75
CA GLY A 381 -1.05 4.02 -12.57
C GLY A 381 -2.15 3.04 -12.18
N MET A 382 -1.80 1.95 -11.50
CA MET A 382 -2.71 0.82 -11.23
C MET A 382 -4.03 1.25 -10.56
N ASN A 383 -4.02 2.20 -9.62
CA ASN A 383 -5.25 2.72 -9.01
C ASN A 383 -6.18 3.40 -10.04
N VAL A 384 -5.59 4.12 -11.00
CA VAL A 384 -6.36 4.77 -12.07
C VAL A 384 -7.02 3.72 -12.97
N PHE A 385 -6.32 2.62 -13.27
CA PHE A 385 -6.88 1.52 -14.04
C PHE A 385 -7.98 0.76 -13.29
N VAL A 386 -7.83 0.55 -11.99
CA VAL A 386 -8.90 -0.03 -11.16
C VAL A 386 -10.16 0.84 -11.20
N ILE A 387 -10.01 2.16 -11.05
CA ILE A 387 -11.15 3.08 -11.16
C ILE A 387 -11.75 3.06 -12.56
N LYS A 388 -10.92 3.03 -13.61
CA LYS A 388 -11.40 2.90 -14.98
C LYS A 388 -12.22 1.63 -15.21
N ALA A 389 -11.82 0.52 -14.61
CA ALA A 389 -12.58 -0.73 -14.66
C ALA A 389 -13.94 -0.63 -13.95
N MET A 390 -14.01 0.14 -12.84
CA MET A 390 -15.25 0.37 -12.08
C MET A 390 -16.13 1.45 -12.70
N ALA A 391 -15.54 2.41 -13.43
CA ALA A 391 -16.21 3.53 -14.12
C ALA A 391 -15.88 3.56 -15.62
N PRO A 392 -16.35 2.60 -16.42
CA PRO A 392 -15.99 2.49 -17.85
C PRO A 392 -16.40 3.71 -18.68
N HIS A 393 -17.41 4.44 -18.23
CA HIS A 393 -17.94 5.66 -18.89
C HIS A 393 -17.05 6.89 -18.71
N VAL A 394 -16.08 6.88 -17.78
CA VAL A 394 -15.15 7.99 -17.56
C VAL A 394 -13.88 7.77 -18.40
N GLY A 395 -13.44 8.79 -19.12
CA GLY A 395 -12.23 8.73 -19.94
C GLY A 395 -10.96 8.59 -19.10
N LEU A 396 -10.01 7.73 -19.49
CA LEU A 396 -8.76 7.53 -18.76
C LEU A 396 -7.98 8.86 -18.58
N GLY A 397 -7.92 9.68 -19.63
CA GLY A 397 -7.28 11.01 -19.58
C GLY A 397 -7.98 11.98 -18.63
N GLU A 398 -9.30 11.82 -18.42
CA GLU A 398 -10.06 12.61 -17.45
C GLU A 398 -9.70 12.21 -16.02
N ILE A 399 -9.54 10.90 -15.75
CA ILE A 399 -9.10 10.38 -14.45
C ILE A 399 -7.69 10.90 -14.12
N PHE A 400 -6.73 10.79 -15.06
CA PHE A 400 -5.37 11.29 -14.86
C PHE A 400 -5.32 12.81 -14.60
N LYS A 401 -6.14 13.61 -15.32
CA LYS A 401 -6.26 15.05 -15.04
C LYS A 401 -6.80 15.31 -13.65
N GLY A 402 -7.74 14.48 -13.18
CA GLY A 402 -8.30 14.58 -11.83
C GLY A 402 -7.29 14.20 -10.73
N VAL A 403 -6.39 13.28 -11.02
CA VAL A 403 -5.35 12.83 -10.08
C VAL A 403 -4.20 13.85 -9.96
N ALA A 404 -3.89 14.60 -11.00
CA ALA A 404 -2.72 15.49 -11.06
C ALA A 404 -2.53 16.41 -9.83
N PRO A 405 -3.56 17.07 -9.26
CA PRO A 405 -3.41 17.88 -8.06
C PRO A 405 -2.97 17.05 -6.84
N PHE A 406 -3.40 15.79 -6.74
CA PHE A 406 -3.04 14.89 -5.64
C PHE A 406 -1.61 14.38 -5.78
N VAL A 407 -1.13 14.15 -7.01
CA VAL A 407 0.28 13.84 -7.27
C VAL A 407 1.19 14.97 -6.77
N VAL A 408 0.82 16.24 -7.04
CA VAL A 408 1.56 17.39 -6.50
C VAL A 408 1.54 17.39 -4.96
N SER A 409 0.39 17.09 -4.37
CA SER A 409 0.23 16.98 -2.92
C SER A 409 1.19 15.91 -2.33
N ASP A 410 1.28 14.74 -2.97
CA ASP A 410 2.17 13.67 -2.50
C ASP A 410 3.65 13.98 -2.70
N LEU A 411 4.02 14.68 -3.78
CA LEU A 411 5.39 15.16 -3.95
C LEU A 411 5.77 16.13 -2.83
N LEU A 412 4.86 17.01 -2.42
CA LEU A 412 5.06 17.89 -1.26
C LEU A 412 5.16 17.08 0.04
N ARG A 413 4.30 16.07 0.22
CA ARG A 413 4.34 15.15 1.38
C ARG A 413 5.67 14.41 1.44
N LEU A 414 6.13 13.85 0.32
CA LEU A 414 7.43 13.17 0.22
C LEU A 414 8.57 14.12 0.58
N THR A 415 8.55 15.35 0.07
CA THR A 415 9.54 16.37 0.40
C THR A 415 9.55 16.69 1.90
N LEU A 416 8.36 16.82 2.53
CA LEU A 416 8.25 17.06 3.98
C LEU A 416 8.84 15.90 4.78
N LEU A 417 8.58 14.64 4.41
CA LEU A 417 9.12 13.47 5.11
C LEU A 417 10.63 13.31 4.92
N ILE A 418 11.18 13.76 3.79
CA ILE A 418 12.63 13.80 3.57
C ILE A 418 13.28 14.88 4.44
N LEU A 419 12.71 16.07 4.49
CA LEU A 419 13.25 17.20 5.27
C LEU A 419 13.07 17.03 6.78
N PHE A 420 12.00 16.35 7.20
CA PHE A 420 11.63 16.14 8.59
C PHE A 420 11.42 14.65 8.90
N PRO A 421 12.52 13.85 9.01
CA PRO A 421 12.42 12.40 9.31
C PRO A 421 11.63 12.11 10.58
N VAL A 422 11.62 13.03 11.54
CA VAL A 422 10.88 12.92 12.79
C VAL A 422 9.38 12.67 12.58
N LEU A 423 8.80 13.11 11.47
CA LEU A 423 7.38 12.83 11.15
C LEU A 423 7.11 11.33 10.95
N SER A 424 8.11 10.55 10.54
CA SER A 424 8.02 9.11 10.43
C SER A 424 8.47 8.37 11.70
N THR A 425 9.41 8.96 12.47
CA THR A 425 10.03 8.29 13.62
C THR A 425 9.52 8.78 14.96
N PHE A 426 8.54 9.70 15.00
CA PHE A 426 8.04 10.34 16.22
C PHE A 426 7.58 9.36 17.31
N PHE A 427 6.91 8.29 16.94
CA PHE A 427 6.42 7.27 17.88
C PHE A 427 7.47 6.23 18.25
N LEU A 428 8.67 6.31 17.68
CA LEU A 428 9.79 5.39 17.95
C LEU A 428 10.81 5.98 18.92
N LEU A 429 10.70 7.29 19.18
CA LEU A 429 11.51 8.05 20.14
C LEU A 429 10.96 7.88 21.55
#